data_62bf0b0564a5900aed5f2041d1cf8cf2
#
_entry.id   62bf0b0564a5900aed5f2041d1cf8cf2
#
_cell.length_a   1.000
_cell.length_b   1.000
_cell.length_c   1.000
_cell.angle_alpha   90.00
_cell.angle_beta   90.00
_cell.angle_gamma   90.00
#
_symmetry.space_group_name_H-M   'P 1'
#
loop_
_entity.id
_entity.type
_entity.pdbx_description
1 polymer ?
#
loop_
_entity_poly.entity_id
_entity_poly.type
_entity_poly.pdbx_seq_one_letter_code
_entity_poly.pdbx_strand_id
1 'polypeptide(L)'
;YKFLPRLDYLPDGNTNFVFGRLIVPPGYSMDETLRIAEKMEASAKPLWEGKTDENGPPEIERFFFVAFPGGAFAGAASKDPSRVSELNMVLMRPIFSEPGARAFVRQASLFGRSVGGSRSIRIDVTGPSIDAIQPIVQQLDDKLVTFFPANKGNQIRILPSLDSGSPQILVIPNANALPRSGVSIREFSSSLDIFNDGQNIAQIPINGNLIDMVLT
;
A
#
# COMPACT_ATOMS: atom_id res chain seq x y z
N TYR A 1 -27.79 14.42 -26.70
CA TYR A 1 -26.86 13.93 -25.63
C TYR A 1 -26.40 12.47 -25.83
N LYS A 2 -27.02 11.67 -26.72
CA LYS A 2 -26.63 10.26 -26.95
C LYS A 2 -25.36 10.07 -27.80
N PHE A 3 -24.87 11.10 -28.46
CA PHE A 3 -23.75 11.03 -29.41
C PHE A 3 -22.49 11.83 -28.98
N LEU A 4 -22.51 12.47 -27.83
CA LEU A 4 -21.31 13.13 -27.33
C LEU A 4 -20.36 12.08 -26.73
N PRO A 5 -19.09 12.04 -27.17
CA PRO A 5 -18.09 11.24 -26.49
C PRO A 5 -18.02 11.67 -25.03
N ARG A 6 -17.69 10.73 -24.12
CA ARG A 6 -17.46 11.04 -22.71
C ARG A 6 -16.34 12.07 -22.64
N LEU A 7 -16.70 13.30 -22.27
CA LEU A 7 -15.75 14.38 -22.06
C LEU A 7 -15.01 14.12 -20.76
N ASP A 8 -13.79 13.56 -20.84
CA ASP A 8 -12.80 13.67 -19.79
C ASP A 8 -12.06 14.99 -20.00
N TYR A 9 -12.07 15.82 -18.97
CA TYR A 9 -11.41 17.13 -19.01
C TYR A 9 -9.88 17.01 -19.16
N LEU A 10 -9.31 15.94 -18.65
CA LEU A 10 -7.92 15.54 -18.83
C LEU A 10 -7.87 14.02 -19.05
N PRO A 11 -7.32 13.55 -20.17
CA PRO A 11 -7.13 12.13 -20.37
C PRO A 11 -6.19 11.58 -19.31
N ASP A 12 -6.44 10.34 -18.85
CA ASP A 12 -5.46 9.61 -18.05
C ASP A 12 -4.16 9.59 -18.86
N GLY A 13 -3.16 10.33 -18.39
CA GLY A 13 -1.93 10.52 -19.15
C GLY A 13 -1.24 9.17 -19.35
N ASN A 14 -0.78 8.94 -20.56
CA ASN A 14 -0.03 7.75 -20.94
C ASN A 14 1.43 7.83 -20.44
N THR A 15 1.63 7.84 -19.12
CA THR A 15 2.99 7.62 -18.61
C THR A 15 3.34 6.15 -18.81
N ASN A 16 4.57 5.90 -19.25
CA ASN A 16 5.11 4.53 -19.32
C ASN A 16 5.46 4.03 -17.91
N PHE A 17 4.47 4.04 -17.01
CA PHE A 17 4.69 3.66 -15.64
C PHE A 17 3.39 3.22 -14.97
N VAL A 18 3.41 2.02 -14.39
CA VAL A 18 2.38 1.55 -13.48
C VAL A 18 2.88 1.66 -12.04
N PHE A 19 2.02 2.12 -11.17
CA PHE A 19 2.32 2.31 -9.76
C PHE A 19 1.22 1.68 -8.93
N GLY A 20 1.63 0.95 -7.90
CA GLY A 20 0.74 0.28 -6.98
C GLY A 20 1.09 0.52 -5.53
N ARG A 21 0.07 0.47 -4.70
CA ARG A 21 0.19 0.40 -3.24
C ARG A 21 -0.37 -0.93 -2.77
N LEU A 22 0.44 -1.65 -2.03
CA LEU A 22 0.06 -2.82 -1.26
C LEU A 22 -0.30 -2.38 0.16
N ILE A 23 -1.44 -2.82 0.64
CA ILE A 23 -1.87 -2.70 2.03
C ILE A 23 -1.94 -4.11 2.59
N VAL A 24 -1.15 -4.39 3.61
CA VAL A 24 -1.15 -5.68 4.30
C VAL A 24 -2.05 -5.63 5.53
N PRO A 25 -2.56 -6.78 6.00
CA PRO A 25 -3.31 -6.83 7.24
C PRO A 25 -2.51 -6.31 8.43
N PRO A 26 -3.20 -5.79 9.45
CA PRO A 26 -2.57 -5.47 10.72
C PRO A 26 -1.84 -6.69 11.29
N GLY A 27 -0.61 -6.48 11.78
CA GLY A 27 0.21 -7.53 12.37
C GLY A 27 1.16 -8.25 11.40
N TYR A 28 1.12 -7.93 10.10
CA TYR A 28 2.15 -8.41 9.17
C TYR A 28 3.50 -7.79 9.51
N SER A 29 4.50 -8.66 9.65
CA SER A 29 5.89 -8.24 9.82
C SER A 29 6.47 -7.72 8.49
N MET A 30 7.62 -7.06 8.58
CA MET A 30 8.37 -6.65 7.40
C MET A 30 8.78 -7.87 6.55
N ASP A 31 9.15 -8.98 7.20
CA ASP A 31 9.57 -10.21 6.51
C ASP A 31 8.41 -10.83 5.72
N GLU A 32 7.19 -10.79 6.26
CA GLU A 32 6.00 -11.23 5.52
C GLU A 32 5.69 -10.33 4.33
N THR A 33 5.89 -9.01 4.48
CA THR A 33 5.74 -8.05 3.39
C THR A 33 6.80 -8.29 2.31
N LEU A 34 8.04 -8.58 2.68
CA LEU A 34 9.12 -8.94 1.75
C LEU A 34 8.84 -10.25 1.02
N ARG A 35 8.23 -11.25 1.68
CA ARG A 35 7.80 -12.49 1.02
C ARG A 35 6.77 -12.24 -0.09
N ILE A 36 5.91 -11.23 0.08
CA ILE A 36 5.01 -10.79 -1.01
C ILE A 36 5.81 -10.16 -2.14
N ALA A 37 6.86 -9.38 -1.82
CA ALA A 37 7.78 -8.82 -2.81
C ALA A 37 8.45 -9.91 -3.66
N GLU A 38 8.93 -10.99 -3.02
CA GLU A 38 9.54 -12.13 -3.72
C GLU A 38 8.56 -12.80 -4.68
N LYS A 39 7.28 -12.93 -4.30
CA LYS A 39 6.24 -13.45 -5.20
C LYS A 39 5.97 -12.52 -6.38
N MET A 40 5.97 -11.21 -6.13
CA MET A 40 5.82 -10.22 -7.21
C MET A 40 7.02 -10.23 -8.13
N GLU A 41 8.23 -10.31 -7.58
CA GLU A 41 9.46 -10.46 -8.34
C GLU A 41 9.44 -11.72 -9.21
N ALA A 42 9.09 -12.87 -8.63
CA ALA A 42 8.98 -14.13 -9.36
C ALA A 42 7.96 -14.06 -10.52
N SER A 43 6.86 -13.31 -10.35
CA SER A 43 5.88 -13.07 -11.40
C SER A 43 6.37 -12.12 -12.49
N ALA A 44 7.17 -11.12 -12.12
CA ALA A 44 7.69 -10.09 -13.02
C ALA A 44 8.98 -10.53 -13.74
N LYS A 45 9.79 -11.38 -13.10
CA LYS A 45 11.10 -11.81 -13.58
C LYS A 45 11.12 -12.33 -15.02
N PRO A 46 10.21 -13.18 -15.47
CA PRO A 46 10.20 -13.62 -16.87
C PRO A 46 10.09 -12.46 -17.87
N LEU A 47 9.38 -11.40 -17.47
CA LEU A 47 9.12 -10.26 -18.35
C LEU A 47 10.34 -9.35 -18.54
N TRP A 48 11.23 -9.23 -17.55
CA TRP A 48 12.47 -8.46 -17.75
C TRP A 48 13.62 -9.32 -18.30
N GLU A 49 13.51 -10.66 -18.22
CA GLU A 49 14.43 -11.58 -18.86
C GLU A 49 14.12 -11.80 -20.35
N GLY A 50 13.11 -11.13 -20.90
CA GLY A 50 12.71 -11.26 -22.29
C GLY A 50 12.00 -12.58 -22.64
N LYS A 51 11.49 -13.30 -21.64
CA LYS A 51 10.71 -14.52 -21.78
C LYS A 51 9.22 -14.20 -21.86
N THR A 52 8.83 -13.41 -22.85
CA THR A 52 7.45 -13.01 -23.07
C THR A 52 6.84 -13.78 -24.22
N ASP A 53 5.58 -14.23 -24.06
CA ASP A 53 4.81 -14.76 -25.16
C ASP A 53 4.30 -13.62 -26.07
N GLU A 54 4.13 -13.86 -27.38
CA GLU A 54 3.64 -12.84 -28.34
C GLU A 54 2.33 -12.16 -27.89
N ASN A 55 1.46 -12.90 -27.20
CA ASN A 55 0.19 -12.42 -26.67
C ASN A 55 0.23 -12.13 -25.15
N GLY A 56 1.39 -12.24 -24.52
CA GLY A 56 1.58 -12.00 -23.10
C GLY A 56 1.76 -10.52 -22.75
N PRO A 57 1.89 -10.21 -21.45
CA PRO A 57 2.23 -8.86 -20.99
C PRO A 57 3.55 -8.38 -21.61
N PRO A 58 3.72 -7.06 -21.79
CA PRO A 58 4.94 -6.50 -22.40
C PRO A 58 6.15 -6.70 -21.49
N GLU A 59 7.34 -6.67 -22.10
CA GLU A 59 8.59 -6.70 -21.35
C GLU A 59 8.69 -5.54 -20.36
N ILE A 60 9.24 -5.83 -19.18
CA ILE A 60 9.52 -4.84 -18.14
C ILE A 60 10.90 -4.25 -18.36
N GLU A 61 10.98 -2.93 -18.45
CA GLU A 61 12.25 -2.16 -18.49
C GLU A 61 12.79 -1.92 -17.10
N ARG A 62 11.90 -1.54 -16.17
CA ARG A 62 12.25 -1.21 -14.77
C ARG A 62 11.19 -1.74 -13.85
N PHE A 63 11.63 -2.25 -12.71
CA PHE A 63 10.77 -2.72 -11.61
C PHE A 63 11.33 -2.25 -10.29
N PHE A 64 10.47 -1.89 -9.36
CA PHE A 64 10.85 -1.64 -7.97
C PHE A 64 9.78 -2.12 -7.01
N PHE A 65 10.22 -2.42 -5.81
CA PHE A 65 9.38 -2.69 -4.65
C PHE A 65 10.00 -2.02 -3.42
N VAL A 66 9.18 -1.32 -2.64
CA VAL A 66 9.59 -0.65 -1.41
C VAL A 66 8.64 -1.02 -0.31
N ALA A 67 9.11 -1.81 0.66
CA ALA A 67 8.35 -2.18 1.85
C ALA A 67 8.48 -1.13 2.95
N PHE A 68 7.42 -0.95 3.70
CA PHE A 68 7.37 -0.11 4.91
C PHE A 68 6.38 -0.75 5.90
N PRO A 69 6.41 -0.40 7.20
CA PRO A 69 5.45 -0.91 8.16
C PRO A 69 3.99 -0.67 7.71
N GLY A 70 3.22 -1.76 7.57
CA GLY A 70 1.82 -1.71 7.13
C GLY A 70 1.59 -1.73 5.62
N GLY A 71 2.62 -1.94 4.80
CA GLY A 71 2.43 -2.08 3.36
C GLY A 71 3.68 -1.96 2.50
N ALA A 72 3.44 -1.74 1.22
CA ALA A 72 4.51 -1.52 0.26
C ALA A 72 4.05 -0.67 -0.92
N PHE A 73 5.01 -0.13 -1.64
CA PHE A 73 4.83 0.41 -2.98
C PHE A 73 5.53 -0.50 -4.00
N ALA A 74 4.89 -0.71 -5.13
CA ALA A 74 5.49 -1.40 -6.26
C ALA A 74 5.25 -0.62 -7.54
N GLY A 75 6.14 -0.74 -8.49
CA GLY A 75 5.94 -0.11 -9.79
C GLY A 75 6.79 -0.75 -10.87
N ALA A 76 6.33 -0.58 -12.10
CA ALA A 76 7.03 -1.07 -13.28
C ALA A 76 6.87 -0.12 -14.47
N ALA A 77 7.90 -0.05 -15.29
CA ALA A 77 7.86 0.56 -16.60
C ALA A 77 8.02 -0.52 -17.67
N SER A 78 7.33 -0.36 -18.79
CA SER A 78 7.39 -1.27 -19.91
C SER A 78 8.40 -0.81 -20.97
N LYS A 79 8.99 -1.74 -21.71
CA LYS A 79 9.71 -1.42 -22.95
C LYS A 79 8.76 -0.96 -24.07
N ASP A 80 7.48 -1.38 -24.01
CA ASP A 80 6.41 -0.88 -24.89
C ASP A 80 5.46 0.02 -24.09
N PRO A 81 5.58 1.34 -24.21
CA PRO A 81 4.73 2.30 -23.48
C PRO A 81 3.24 2.17 -23.76
N SER A 82 2.87 1.68 -24.95
CA SER A 82 1.47 1.56 -25.35
C SER A 82 0.72 0.47 -24.58
N ARG A 83 1.45 -0.54 -24.09
CA ARG A 83 0.92 -1.72 -23.39
C ARG A 83 1.21 -1.74 -21.89
N VAL A 84 1.78 -0.67 -21.35
CA VAL A 84 2.21 -0.61 -19.93
C VAL A 84 1.07 -0.93 -18.95
N SER A 85 -0.17 -0.59 -19.28
CA SER A 85 -1.36 -0.89 -18.45
C SER A 85 -1.59 -2.38 -18.21
N GLU A 86 -1.08 -3.25 -19.07
CA GLU A 86 -1.19 -4.71 -18.91
C GLU A 86 -0.36 -5.20 -17.72
N LEU A 87 0.70 -4.47 -17.34
CA LEU A 87 1.51 -4.77 -16.15
C LEU A 87 0.74 -4.62 -14.84
N ASN A 88 -0.42 -3.93 -14.83
CA ASN A 88 -1.26 -3.84 -13.64
C ASN A 88 -1.60 -5.23 -13.09
N MET A 89 -2.02 -6.15 -13.97
CA MET A 89 -2.40 -7.50 -13.57
C MET A 89 -1.19 -8.35 -13.14
N VAL A 90 -0.02 -8.12 -13.74
CA VAL A 90 1.23 -8.80 -13.35
C VAL A 90 1.57 -8.48 -11.89
N LEU A 91 1.45 -7.19 -11.50
CA LEU A 91 1.71 -6.77 -10.14
C LEU A 91 0.60 -7.15 -9.15
N MET A 92 -0.65 -7.23 -9.59
CA MET A 92 -1.79 -7.57 -8.71
C MET A 92 -1.93 -9.07 -8.45
N ARG A 93 -1.65 -9.92 -9.44
CA ARG A 93 -1.90 -11.37 -9.37
C ARG A 93 -1.30 -12.06 -8.15
N PRO A 94 -0.03 -11.80 -7.75
CA PRO A 94 0.55 -12.42 -6.57
C PRO A 94 -0.17 -12.07 -5.26
N ILE A 95 -0.82 -10.92 -5.21
CA ILE A 95 -1.49 -10.40 -4.03
C ILE A 95 -2.85 -11.06 -3.81
N PHE A 96 -3.50 -11.55 -4.85
CA PHE A 96 -4.78 -12.27 -4.73
C PHE A 96 -4.68 -13.57 -3.92
N SER A 97 -3.48 -14.13 -3.79
CA SER A 97 -3.23 -15.30 -2.96
C SER A 97 -2.94 -14.98 -1.49
N GLU A 98 -2.81 -13.70 -1.13
CA GLU A 98 -2.47 -13.26 0.22
C GLU A 98 -3.74 -12.90 1.00
N PRO A 99 -4.08 -13.65 2.07
CA PRO A 99 -5.29 -13.39 2.85
C PRO A 99 -5.28 -12.00 3.47
N GLY A 100 -6.36 -11.23 3.25
CA GLY A 100 -6.52 -9.89 3.83
C GLY A 100 -5.66 -8.80 3.20
N ALA A 101 -4.67 -9.13 2.35
CA ALA A 101 -3.90 -8.13 1.64
C ALA A 101 -4.73 -7.52 0.49
N ARG A 102 -4.52 -6.23 0.26
CA ARG A 102 -5.19 -5.47 -0.82
C ARG A 102 -4.15 -4.71 -1.62
N ALA A 103 -4.31 -4.70 -2.94
CA ALA A 103 -3.46 -3.89 -3.79
C ALA A 103 -4.28 -3.00 -4.71
N PHE A 104 -3.73 -1.83 -4.97
CA PHE A 104 -4.24 -0.86 -5.92
C PHE A 104 -3.12 -0.55 -6.89
N VAL A 105 -3.20 -1.10 -8.10
CA VAL A 105 -2.20 -0.88 -9.15
C VAL A 105 -2.85 -0.21 -10.33
N ARG A 106 -2.23 0.85 -10.85
CA ARG A 106 -2.72 1.57 -12.01
C ARG A 106 -1.60 2.27 -12.75
N GLN A 107 -1.86 2.61 -13.99
CA GLN A 107 -0.97 3.48 -14.76
C GLN A 107 -0.95 4.88 -14.13
N ALA A 108 0.25 5.44 -13.94
CA ALA A 108 0.42 6.78 -13.39
C ALA A 108 -0.07 7.82 -14.39
N SER A 109 -0.84 8.82 -13.90
CA SER A 109 -1.29 9.92 -14.72
C SER A 109 -0.24 11.03 -14.79
N LEU A 110 -0.06 11.64 -15.96
CA LEU A 110 0.82 12.81 -16.14
C LEU A 110 0.30 14.05 -15.38
N PHE A 111 -1.02 14.16 -15.23
CA PHE A 111 -1.68 15.39 -14.78
C PHE A 111 -2.26 15.32 -13.36
N GLY A 112 -2.15 14.19 -12.68
CA GLY A 112 -2.75 14.04 -11.36
C GLY A 112 -1.91 13.26 -10.36
N ARG A 113 -1.58 13.86 -9.24
CA ARG A 113 -1.07 13.18 -8.03
C ARG A 113 -2.17 12.43 -7.29
N SER A 114 -3.40 12.51 -7.76
CA SER A 114 -4.54 11.91 -7.09
C SER A 114 -4.56 10.38 -7.29
N VAL A 115 -4.42 9.66 -6.19
CA VAL A 115 -4.61 8.21 -6.15
C VAL A 115 -6.10 7.84 -6.32
N GLY A 116 -6.86 8.62 -7.04
CA GLY A 116 -8.28 8.43 -7.28
C GLY A 116 -8.72 8.62 -8.74
N GLY A 117 -7.87 9.26 -9.58
CA GLY A 117 -8.31 9.65 -10.93
C GLY A 117 -9.48 10.65 -10.90
N SER A 118 -9.84 11.17 -12.07
CA SER A 118 -10.99 12.09 -12.24
C SER A 118 -12.37 11.42 -12.03
N ARG A 119 -12.39 10.10 -11.82
CA ARG A 119 -13.62 9.28 -11.71
C ARG A 119 -13.81 8.65 -10.32
N SER A 120 -13.23 9.23 -9.27
CA SER A 120 -13.48 8.75 -7.92
C SER A 120 -14.79 9.29 -7.37
N ILE A 121 -15.62 8.41 -6.83
CA ILE A 121 -16.81 8.77 -6.07
C ILE A 121 -16.48 8.57 -4.60
N ARG A 122 -16.64 9.63 -3.81
CA ARG A 122 -16.50 9.56 -2.36
C ARG A 122 -17.88 9.50 -1.72
N ILE A 123 -18.06 8.53 -0.83
CA ILE A 123 -19.27 8.35 -0.03
C ILE A 123 -18.85 8.48 1.43
N ASP A 124 -19.37 9.50 2.11
CA ASP A 124 -19.13 9.70 3.54
C ASP A 124 -20.36 9.15 4.32
N VAL A 125 -20.10 8.20 5.21
CA VAL A 125 -21.12 7.63 6.12
C VAL A 125 -20.87 8.17 7.51
N THR A 126 -21.86 8.81 8.09
CA THR A 126 -21.78 9.41 9.43
C THR A 126 -22.79 8.77 10.37
N GLY A 127 -22.44 8.68 11.65
CA GLY A 127 -23.30 8.11 12.68
C GLY A 127 -22.79 8.38 14.10
N PRO A 128 -23.54 8.00 15.12
CA PRO A 128 -23.22 8.31 16.52
C PRO A 128 -22.01 7.53 17.06
N SER A 129 -21.71 6.36 16.51
CA SER A 129 -20.57 5.53 16.89
C SER A 129 -20.09 4.68 15.71
N ILE A 130 -18.87 4.17 15.79
CA ILE A 130 -18.29 3.26 14.78
C ILE A 130 -19.12 1.97 14.71
N ASP A 131 -19.53 1.42 15.85
CA ASP A 131 -20.35 0.19 15.93
C ASP A 131 -21.68 0.32 15.21
N ALA A 132 -22.30 1.52 15.25
CA ALA A 132 -23.54 1.79 14.53
C ALA A 132 -23.34 1.95 13.02
N ILE A 133 -22.17 2.44 12.58
CA ILE A 133 -21.86 2.69 11.17
C ILE A 133 -21.38 1.42 10.48
N GLN A 134 -20.61 0.59 11.17
CA GLN A 134 -19.93 -0.59 10.61
C GLN A 134 -20.87 -1.52 9.83
N PRO A 135 -22.03 -1.96 10.35
CA PRO A 135 -22.93 -2.84 9.60
C PRO A 135 -23.53 -2.17 8.36
N ILE A 136 -23.73 -0.85 8.40
CA ILE A 136 -24.26 -0.08 7.28
C ILE A 136 -23.21 0.01 6.16
N VAL A 137 -21.94 0.30 6.52
CA VAL A 137 -20.84 0.38 5.57
C VAL A 137 -20.57 -0.98 4.95
N GLN A 138 -20.68 -2.06 5.72
CA GLN A 138 -20.51 -3.41 5.21
C GLN A 138 -21.57 -3.79 4.17
N GLN A 139 -22.85 -3.48 4.44
CA GLN A 139 -23.93 -3.67 3.48
C GLN A 139 -23.77 -2.80 2.22
N LEU A 140 -23.21 -1.60 2.38
CA LEU A 140 -22.91 -0.71 1.27
C LEU A 140 -21.77 -1.28 0.41
N ASP A 141 -20.70 -1.78 1.03
CA ASP A 141 -19.57 -2.41 0.34
C ASP A 141 -20.04 -3.61 -0.50
N ASP A 142 -20.82 -4.52 0.07
CA ASP A 142 -21.37 -5.69 -0.62
C ASP A 142 -22.18 -5.29 -1.87
N LYS A 143 -23.00 -4.24 -1.75
CA LYS A 143 -23.73 -3.70 -2.90
C LYS A 143 -22.81 -3.06 -3.92
N LEU A 144 -21.84 -2.26 -3.49
CA LEU A 144 -20.90 -1.60 -4.38
C LEU A 144 -20.04 -2.61 -5.16
N VAL A 145 -19.56 -3.68 -4.51
CA VAL A 145 -18.83 -4.77 -5.17
C VAL A 145 -19.68 -5.42 -6.26
N THR A 146 -20.98 -5.58 -6.02
CA THR A 146 -21.91 -6.15 -7.01
C THR A 146 -22.09 -5.23 -8.21
N PHE A 147 -22.28 -3.92 -8.00
CA PHE A 147 -22.49 -2.94 -9.09
C PHE A 147 -21.18 -2.55 -9.80
N PHE A 148 -20.07 -2.51 -9.07
CA PHE A 148 -18.76 -2.09 -9.54
C PHE A 148 -17.71 -3.20 -9.31
N PRO A 149 -17.80 -4.33 -10.01
CA PRO A 149 -16.89 -5.45 -9.78
C PRO A 149 -15.45 -5.11 -10.18
N ALA A 150 -14.49 -5.63 -9.42
CA ALA A 150 -13.06 -5.37 -9.59
C ALA A 150 -12.51 -5.82 -10.97
N ASN A 151 -13.10 -6.87 -11.57
CA ASN A 151 -12.71 -7.35 -12.90
C ASN A 151 -12.99 -6.35 -14.05
N LYS A 152 -13.78 -5.29 -13.77
CA LYS A 152 -14.00 -4.17 -14.68
C LYS A 152 -13.10 -2.97 -14.41
N GLY A 153 -12.05 -3.14 -13.62
CA GLY A 153 -11.11 -2.08 -13.24
C GLY A 153 -11.60 -1.15 -12.13
N ASN A 154 -12.72 -1.48 -11.48
CA ASN A 154 -13.20 -0.69 -10.36
C ASN A 154 -12.46 -1.06 -9.07
N GLN A 155 -12.27 -0.07 -8.20
CA GLN A 155 -11.60 -0.25 -6.91
C GLN A 155 -12.43 0.44 -5.83
N ILE A 156 -12.82 -0.32 -4.80
CA ILE A 156 -13.55 0.19 -3.65
C ILE A 156 -12.56 0.26 -2.48
N ARG A 157 -12.58 1.39 -1.77
CA ARG A 157 -11.71 1.61 -0.63
C ARG A 157 -12.49 2.18 0.53
N ILE A 158 -12.51 1.47 1.63
CA ILE A 158 -13.13 1.92 2.88
C ILE A 158 -12.04 2.59 3.74
N LEU A 159 -12.34 3.79 4.25
CA LEU A 159 -11.44 4.57 5.11
C LEU A 159 -12.23 5.18 6.27
N PRO A 160 -11.82 4.95 7.53
CA PRO A 160 -10.83 3.95 7.96
C PRO A 160 -11.27 2.51 7.64
N SER A 161 -10.34 1.54 7.67
CA SER A 161 -10.69 0.12 7.47
C SER A 161 -11.74 -0.32 8.50
N LEU A 162 -12.67 -1.17 8.06
CA LEU A 162 -13.62 -1.84 8.99
C LEU A 162 -13.00 -3.01 9.73
N ASP A 163 -11.81 -3.43 9.32
CA ASP A 163 -11.11 -4.52 9.98
C ASP A 163 -10.84 -4.11 11.43
N SER A 164 -11.08 -5.03 12.36
CA SER A 164 -10.76 -4.85 13.77
C SER A 164 -9.33 -4.33 13.87
N GLY A 165 -9.16 -3.19 14.53
CA GLY A 165 -7.86 -2.52 14.58
C GLY A 165 -6.74 -3.47 14.98
N SER A 166 -5.52 -3.15 14.58
CA SER A 166 -4.34 -3.89 15.03
C SER A 166 -4.36 -4.00 16.54
N PRO A 167 -4.05 -5.17 17.09
CA PRO A 167 -3.91 -5.30 18.52
C PRO A 167 -2.85 -4.29 19.00
N GLN A 168 -3.20 -3.50 20.01
CA GLN A 168 -2.30 -2.52 20.60
C GLN A 168 -1.82 -3.02 21.96
N ILE A 169 -0.54 -2.89 22.22
CA ILE A 169 0.03 -3.08 23.54
C ILE A 169 0.04 -1.72 24.23
N LEU A 170 -0.82 -1.54 25.22
CA LEU A 170 -0.83 -0.34 26.04
C LEU A 170 0.07 -0.56 27.25
N VAL A 171 1.19 0.13 27.31
CA VAL A 171 2.11 0.09 28.46
C VAL A 171 1.75 1.23 29.41
N ILE A 172 1.20 0.89 30.58
CA ILE A 172 0.82 1.86 31.61
C ILE A 172 1.87 1.80 32.72
N PRO A 173 2.69 2.85 32.89
CA PRO A 173 3.70 2.87 33.95
C PRO A 173 3.03 2.97 35.31
N ASN A 174 3.58 2.24 36.29
CA ASN A 174 3.16 2.37 37.68
C ASN A 174 3.76 3.64 38.29
N ALA A 175 2.94 4.69 38.41
CA ALA A 175 3.34 6.00 38.88
C ALA A 175 3.95 5.98 40.33
N ASN A 176 3.63 4.98 41.16
CA ASN A 176 4.19 4.84 42.50
C ASN A 176 5.51 4.05 42.53
N ALA A 177 5.72 3.17 41.54
CA ALA A 177 6.94 2.34 41.52
C ALA A 177 8.11 3.08 40.85
N LEU A 178 7.86 3.89 39.80
CA LEU A 178 8.91 4.60 39.08
C LEU A 178 9.79 5.49 40.00
N PRO A 179 9.24 6.37 40.84
CA PRO A 179 10.07 7.21 41.73
C PRO A 179 10.85 6.41 42.75
N ARG A 180 10.30 5.27 43.24
CA ARG A 180 10.99 4.37 44.16
C ARG A 180 12.20 3.68 43.52
N SER A 181 12.16 3.50 42.22
CA SER A 181 13.28 2.93 41.44
C SER A 181 14.25 4.00 40.92
N GLY A 182 14.03 5.27 41.25
CA GLY A 182 14.84 6.40 40.77
C GLY A 182 14.68 6.70 39.29
N VAL A 183 13.62 6.20 38.64
CA VAL A 183 13.35 6.38 37.21
C VAL A 183 12.23 7.39 37.04
N SER A 184 12.45 8.40 36.23
CA SER A 184 11.40 9.34 35.84
C SER A 184 10.47 8.76 34.74
N ILE A 185 9.25 9.25 34.65
CA ILE A 185 8.33 8.88 33.56
C ILE A 185 8.96 9.17 32.18
N ARG A 186 9.72 10.25 32.07
CA ARG A 186 10.37 10.65 30.82
C ARG A 186 11.45 9.65 30.40
N GLU A 187 12.30 9.22 31.34
CA GLU A 187 13.33 8.20 31.09
C GLU A 187 12.70 6.86 30.70
N PHE A 188 11.63 6.48 31.39
CA PHE A 188 10.88 5.27 31.08
C PHE A 188 10.31 5.33 29.65
N SER A 189 9.63 6.43 29.28
CA SER A 189 9.06 6.59 27.94
C SER A 189 10.14 6.59 26.86
N SER A 190 11.25 7.33 27.08
CA SER A 190 12.37 7.33 26.13
C SER A 190 12.98 5.94 25.95
N SER A 191 13.15 5.19 27.05
CA SER A 191 13.69 3.81 26.94
C SER A 191 12.74 2.89 26.19
N LEU A 192 11.43 3.06 26.37
CA LEU A 192 10.42 2.28 25.66
C LEU A 192 10.39 2.63 24.17
N ASP A 193 10.49 3.92 23.84
CA ASP A 193 10.56 4.39 22.45
C ASP A 193 11.81 3.84 21.74
N ILE A 194 12.97 3.88 22.42
CA ILE A 194 14.23 3.32 21.89
C ILE A 194 14.09 1.83 21.65
N PHE A 195 13.51 1.11 22.59
CA PHE A 195 13.32 -0.34 22.47
C PHE A 195 12.36 -0.73 21.34
N ASN A 196 11.32 0.08 21.10
CA ASN A 196 10.30 -0.21 20.10
C ASN A 196 10.65 0.30 18.71
N ASP A 197 11.10 1.53 18.61
CA ASP A 197 11.29 2.23 17.32
C ASP A 197 12.76 2.40 16.96
N GLY A 198 13.67 2.19 17.93
CA GLY A 198 15.08 2.51 17.79
C GLY A 198 15.36 4.01 17.87
N GLN A 199 16.61 4.37 18.11
CA GLN A 199 17.05 5.76 18.12
C GLN A 199 18.24 5.96 17.17
N ASN A 200 18.14 6.93 16.27
CA ASN A 200 19.27 7.37 15.47
C ASN A 200 20.27 8.08 16.35
N ILE A 201 21.47 7.48 16.54
CA ILE A 201 22.53 7.99 17.40
C ILE A 201 23.66 8.67 16.63
N ALA A 202 23.88 8.28 15.40
CA ALA A 202 24.93 8.83 14.53
C ALA A 202 24.68 8.52 13.07
N GLN A 203 25.44 9.17 12.20
CA GLN A 203 25.58 8.80 10.79
C GLN A 203 27.02 8.44 10.52
N ILE A 204 27.24 7.31 9.85
CA ILE A 204 28.58 6.85 9.48
C ILE A 204 28.72 6.79 7.96
N PRO A 205 29.83 7.27 7.39
CA PRO A 205 30.08 7.16 5.96
C PRO A 205 30.54 5.74 5.61
N ILE A 206 29.74 5.03 4.80
CA ILE A 206 30.11 3.73 4.25
C ILE A 206 30.08 3.84 2.74
N ASN A 207 31.19 3.59 2.07
CA ASN A 207 31.32 3.64 0.61
C ASN A 207 30.81 4.96 -0.02
N GLY A 208 31.03 6.10 0.68
CA GLY A 208 30.60 7.41 0.21
C GLY A 208 29.14 7.77 0.51
N ASN A 209 28.36 6.88 1.09
CA ASN A 209 26.99 7.13 1.55
C ASN A 209 26.95 7.27 3.06
N LEU A 210 26.16 8.24 3.56
CA LEU A 210 25.87 8.35 4.99
C LEU A 210 24.76 7.34 5.36
N ILE A 211 25.08 6.46 6.32
CA ILE A 211 24.14 5.46 6.83
C ILE A 211 23.85 5.79 8.28
N ASP A 212 22.57 5.78 8.64
CA ASP A 212 22.12 6.01 10.00
C ASP A 212 22.48 4.81 10.89
N MET A 213 23.08 5.12 12.04
CA MET A 213 23.31 4.15 13.11
C MET A 213 22.14 4.21 14.07
N VAL A 214 21.40 3.12 14.17
CA VAL A 214 20.22 2.99 15.04
C VAL A 214 20.56 2.14 16.25
N LEU A 215 20.25 2.65 17.43
CA LEU A 215 20.27 1.89 18.68
C LEU A 215 18.90 1.24 18.85
N THR A 216 18.83 -0.08 18.99
CA THR A 216 17.63 -0.89 19.26
C THR A 216 17.85 -1.80 20.43
#